data_765684a88b0ae7c98ab4f688c11fefd1
#
_entry.id   765684a88b0ae7c98ab4f688c11fefd1
#
_cell.length_a   1.000
_cell.length_b   1.000
_cell.length_c   1.000
_cell.angle_alpha   90.00
_cell.angle_beta   90.00
_cell.angle_gamma   90.00
#
_symmetry.space_group_name_H-M   'P 1'
#
loop_
_entity.id
_entity.type
_entity.pdbx_description
1 polymer ?
#
loop_
_entity_poly.entity_id
_entity_poly.type
_entity_poly.pdbx_seq_one_letter_code
_entity_poly.pdbx_strand_id
1 'polypeptide(L)'
;MAYDYIAYARATVEAGFTSVRDVGSRITNTHEFPDVALRNAINRGILVGPRMQVATLTIGSTGGHGDITGFSPYLKFGSFSGIADGVDEIRKLVRFEIKNGADLIKMLASAGVLSEEESVGAPQFSQEEMNAVVEEASMWGKKVAAHAHGAEAIKRAIRA
;
A
#
# COMPACT_ATOMS: atom_id res chain seq x y z
N MET A 1 -10.40 -0.74 -16.95
CA MET A 1 -9.56 -0.97 -15.74
C MET A 1 -9.86 -2.29 -15.03
N ALA A 2 -11.08 -2.58 -14.53
CA ALA A 2 -11.30 -3.85 -13.81
C ALA A 2 -11.01 -5.11 -14.65
N TYR A 3 -11.33 -5.09 -15.93
CA TYR A 3 -11.06 -6.20 -16.84
C TYR A 3 -9.58 -6.36 -17.20
N ASP A 4 -8.80 -5.29 -17.14
CA ASP A 4 -7.36 -5.34 -17.41
C ASP A 4 -6.62 -6.15 -16.34
N TYR A 5 -7.04 -6.05 -15.08
CA TYR A 5 -6.48 -6.85 -13.99
C TYR A 5 -6.62 -8.36 -14.24
N ILE A 6 -7.73 -8.80 -14.85
CA ILE A 6 -7.95 -10.21 -15.20
C ILE A 6 -6.95 -10.67 -16.26
N ALA A 7 -6.78 -9.87 -17.30
CA ALA A 7 -5.83 -10.16 -18.38
C ALA A 7 -4.38 -10.20 -17.86
N TYR A 8 -4.00 -9.24 -17.01
CA TYR A 8 -2.66 -9.20 -16.42
C TYR A 8 -2.42 -10.35 -15.44
N ALA A 9 -3.38 -10.73 -14.63
CA ALA A 9 -3.25 -11.88 -13.73
C ALA A 9 -3.00 -13.17 -14.52
N ARG A 10 -3.72 -13.37 -15.62
CA ARG A 10 -3.53 -14.50 -16.50
C ARG A 10 -2.15 -14.47 -17.16
N ALA A 11 -1.75 -13.36 -17.76
CA ALA A 11 -0.44 -13.20 -18.37
C ALA A 11 0.70 -13.44 -17.37
N THR A 12 0.51 -13.00 -16.13
CA THR A 12 1.50 -13.19 -15.05
C THR A 12 1.73 -14.67 -14.74
N VAL A 13 0.67 -15.45 -14.58
CA VAL A 13 0.83 -16.88 -14.30
C VAL A 13 1.33 -17.65 -15.53
N GLU A 14 0.93 -17.29 -16.73
CA GLU A 14 1.42 -17.86 -17.99
C GLU A 14 2.91 -17.57 -18.22
N ALA A 15 3.41 -16.42 -17.72
CA ALA A 15 4.84 -16.08 -17.71
C ALA A 15 5.65 -16.83 -16.65
N GLY A 16 5.01 -17.71 -15.84
CA GLY A 16 5.67 -18.54 -14.84
C GLY A 16 5.66 -17.99 -13.41
N PHE A 17 5.09 -16.80 -13.16
CA PHE A 17 4.95 -16.25 -11.81
C PHE A 17 3.73 -16.85 -11.11
N THR A 18 3.92 -17.93 -10.38
CA THR A 18 2.84 -18.66 -9.69
C THR A 18 2.40 -18.03 -8.36
N SER A 19 3.19 -17.13 -7.81
CA SER A 19 2.89 -16.39 -6.59
C SER A 19 3.42 -14.97 -6.70
N VAL A 20 2.59 -13.99 -6.33
CA VAL A 20 2.93 -12.57 -6.42
C VAL A 20 2.49 -11.82 -5.16
N ARG A 21 3.08 -10.66 -4.96
CA ARG A 21 2.67 -9.69 -3.96
C ARG A 21 2.29 -8.39 -4.67
N ASP A 22 1.03 -8.00 -4.54
CA ASP A 22 0.54 -6.68 -4.95
C ASP A 22 0.65 -5.74 -3.76
N VAL A 23 1.53 -4.76 -3.88
CA VAL A 23 1.87 -3.86 -2.77
C VAL A 23 1.32 -2.45 -2.96
N GLY A 24 0.19 -2.32 -3.59
CA GLY A 24 -0.53 -1.07 -3.65
C GLY A 24 -1.58 -1.03 -4.76
N SER A 25 -2.79 -0.89 -4.34
CA SER A 25 -3.94 -0.68 -5.21
C SER A 25 -4.54 0.69 -4.90
N ARG A 26 -5.27 1.24 -5.86
CA ARG A 26 -6.08 2.44 -5.63
C ARG A 26 -7.54 2.02 -5.53
N ILE A 27 -8.29 2.70 -4.67
CA ILE A 27 -9.73 2.51 -4.58
C ILE A 27 -10.37 2.90 -5.91
N THR A 28 -11.27 2.06 -6.38
CA THR A 28 -12.11 2.36 -7.54
C THR A 28 -13.24 3.30 -7.18
N ASN A 29 -13.94 3.82 -8.17
CA ASN A 29 -15.14 4.65 -7.97
C ASN A 29 -16.27 3.91 -7.23
N THR A 30 -16.18 2.58 -7.09
CA THR A 30 -17.13 1.73 -6.35
C THR A 30 -16.74 1.54 -4.90
N HIS A 31 -15.66 2.16 -4.42
CA HIS A 31 -15.10 1.98 -3.08
C HIS A 31 -14.66 0.54 -2.78
N GLU A 32 -14.35 -0.22 -3.80
CA GLU A 32 -13.82 -1.58 -3.68
C GLU A 32 -12.30 -1.59 -3.90
N PHE A 33 -11.64 -2.54 -3.26
CA PHE A 33 -10.22 -2.82 -3.47
C PHE A 33 -10.07 -3.86 -4.58
N PRO A 34 -9.64 -3.47 -5.78
CA PRO A 34 -9.59 -4.36 -6.94
C PRO A 34 -8.59 -5.51 -6.77
N ASP A 35 -7.52 -5.30 -6.03
CA ASP A 35 -6.52 -6.31 -5.68
C ASP A 35 -7.13 -7.41 -4.79
N VAL A 36 -7.91 -7.02 -3.77
CA VAL A 36 -8.64 -7.93 -2.90
C VAL A 36 -9.70 -8.71 -3.68
N ALA A 37 -10.46 -8.03 -4.53
CA ALA A 37 -11.48 -8.66 -5.35
C ALA A 37 -10.87 -9.68 -6.32
N LEU A 38 -9.76 -9.34 -6.99
CA LEU A 38 -9.02 -10.21 -7.90
C LEU A 38 -8.48 -11.44 -7.16
N ARG A 39 -7.77 -11.24 -6.05
CA ARG A 39 -7.25 -12.34 -5.21
C ARG A 39 -8.37 -13.29 -4.80
N ASN A 40 -9.49 -12.76 -4.33
CA ASN A 40 -10.61 -13.57 -3.88
C ASN A 40 -11.24 -14.37 -5.03
N ALA A 41 -11.35 -13.78 -6.22
CA ALA A 41 -11.86 -14.47 -7.40
C ALA A 41 -10.92 -15.61 -7.86
N ILE A 42 -9.62 -15.40 -7.80
CA ILE A 42 -8.61 -16.43 -8.09
C ILE A 42 -8.68 -17.55 -7.04
N ASN A 43 -8.73 -17.23 -5.75
CA ASN A 43 -8.80 -18.21 -4.66
C ASN A 43 -10.08 -19.08 -4.73
N ARG A 44 -11.16 -18.53 -5.27
CA ARG A 44 -12.43 -19.25 -5.51
C ARG A 44 -12.44 -20.04 -6.82
N GLY A 45 -11.38 -19.99 -7.62
CA GLY A 45 -11.30 -20.66 -8.91
C GLY A 45 -12.17 -20.04 -10.01
N ILE A 46 -12.67 -18.81 -9.81
CA ILE A 46 -13.46 -18.07 -10.80
C ILE A 46 -12.56 -17.53 -11.91
N LEU A 47 -11.35 -17.12 -11.55
CA LEU A 47 -10.36 -16.57 -12.47
C LEU A 47 -9.06 -17.36 -12.40
N VAL A 48 -8.36 -17.42 -13.55
CA VAL A 48 -7.00 -17.96 -13.63
C VAL A 48 -6.00 -16.85 -13.32
N GLY A 49 -5.10 -17.09 -12.37
CA GLY A 49 -4.05 -16.16 -11.97
C GLY A 49 -3.13 -16.76 -10.90
N PRO A 50 -2.09 -16.02 -10.50
CA PRO A 50 -1.15 -16.45 -9.47
C PRO A 50 -1.79 -16.42 -8.08
N ARG A 51 -1.20 -17.09 -7.12
CA ARG A 51 -1.49 -16.85 -5.70
C ARG A 51 -1.07 -15.43 -5.34
N MET A 52 -1.99 -14.66 -4.75
CA MET A 52 -1.74 -13.25 -4.45
C MET A 52 -1.75 -12.98 -2.95
N GLN A 53 -0.82 -12.14 -2.51
CA GLN A 53 -0.92 -11.36 -1.28
C GLN A 53 -1.12 -9.91 -1.66
N VAL A 54 -2.07 -9.23 -1.04
CA VAL A 54 -2.49 -7.88 -1.43
C VAL A 54 -2.41 -6.91 -0.25
N ALA A 55 -2.02 -5.68 -0.52
CA ALA A 55 -1.83 -4.66 0.51
C ALA A 55 -2.96 -3.62 0.59
N THR A 56 -3.93 -3.65 -0.33
CA THR A 56 -4.94 -2.59 -0.46
C THR A 56 -4.33 -1.23 -0.81
N LEU A 57 -4.30 -0.27 0.11
CA LEU A 57 -3.67 1.04 -0.10
C LEU A 57 -2.16 0.99 0.18
N THR A 58 -1.52 2.11 -0.09
CA THR A 58 -0.17 2.40 0.40
C THR A 58 -0.25 3.50 1.45
N ILE A 59 0.35 3.30 2.61
CA ILE A 59 0.41 4.32 3.66
C ILE A 59 1.47 5.34 3.30
N GLY A 60 1.06 6.59 3.10
CA GLY A 60 1.90 7.75 2.82
C GLY A 60 1.63 8.89 3.80
N SER A 61 2.54 9.85 3.90
CA SER A 61 2.36 11.10 4.65
C SER A 61 1.77 12.19 3.76
N THR A 62 1.17 13.20 4.36
CA THR A 62 0.71 14.40 3.64
C THR A 62 1.88 15.05 2.88
N GLY A 63 1.68 15.34 1.60
CA GLY A 63 2.69 15.89 0.71
C GLY A 63 3.82 14.91 0.34
N GLY A 64 3.72 13.64 0.74
CA GLY A 64 4.71 12.60 0.49
C GLY A 64 4.44 11.77 -0.75
N HIS A 65 5.34 10.79 -0.97
CA HIS A 65 5.27 9.86 -2.08
C HIS A 65 3.98 9.04 -2.04
N GLY A 66 3.08 9.28 -2.94
CA GLY A 66 1.76 8.63 -3.01
C GLY A 66 0.61 9.53 -2.57
N ASP A 67 0.87 10.73 -2.08
CA ASP A 67 -0.21 11.70 -1.86
C ASP A 67 -0.81 12.15 -3.21
N ILE A 68 -2.04 12.59 -3.15
CA ILE A 68 -2.78 13.04 -4.33
C ILE A 68 -2.52 14.53 -4.51
N THR A 69 -1.67 14.87 -5.49
CA THR A 69 -1.31 16.25 -5.84
C THR A 69 -2.12 16.79 -7.02
N GLY A 70 -2.04 18.09 -7.26
CA GLY A 70 -2.69 18.74 -8.42
C GLY A 70 -4.17 19.07 -8.25
N PHE A 71 -4.74 18.86 -7.08
CA PHE A 71 -6.13 19.21 -6.74
C PHE A 71 -6.19 20.40 -5.79
N SER A 72 -7.39 20.99 -5.68
CA SER A 72 -7.62 22.05 -4.72
C SER A 72 -7.32 21.61 -3.28
N PRO A 73 -6.59 22.39 -2.48
CA PRO A 73 -6.25 22.04 -1.10
C PRO A 73 -7.47 21.93 -0.17
N TYR A 74 -8.64 22.36 -0.62
CA TYR A 74 -9.90 22.20 0.11
C TYR A 74 -10.57 20.83 -0.10
N LEU A 75 -10.10 20.04 -1.07
CA LEU A 75 -10.58 18.67 -1.27
C LEU A 75 -9.93 17.74 -0.25
N LYS A 76 -10.77 17.04 0.51
CA LYS A 76 -10.32 16.02 1.47
C LYS A 76 -10.64 14.64 0.94
N PHE A 77 -9.63 13.83 0.73
CA PHE A 77 -9.77 12.46 0.22
C PHE A 77 -10.02 11.42 1.34
N GLY A 78 -9.85 11.82 2.62
CA GLY A 78 -10.09 10.96 3.78
C GLY A 78 -9.21 9.71 3.81
N SER A 79 -9.61 8.71 4.58
CA SER A 79 -8.86 7.44 4.73
C SER A 79 -8.71 6.64 3.42
N PHE A 80 -9.43 7.03 2.37
CA PHE A 80 -9.35 6.38 1.06
C PHE A 80 -8.11 6.77 0.25
N SER A 81 -7.41 7.81 0.64
CA SER A 81 -6.15 8.21 0.00
C SER A 81 -4.95 7.36 0.41
N GLY A 82 -5.03 6.67 1.55
CA GLY A 82 -3.87 6.01 2.15
C GLY A 82 -2.95 6.98 2.90
N ILE A 83 -3.35 8.25 3.08
CA ILE A 83 -2.55 9.27 3.75
C ILE A 83 -2.90 9.33 5.23
N ALA A 84 -1.87 9.30 6.06
CA ALA A 84 -1.98 9.37 7.52
C ALA A 84 -0.74 10.05 8.11
N ASP A 85 -0.96 10.96 9.05
CA ASP A 85 0.08 11.67 9.79
C ASP A 85 -0.05 11.41 11.28
N GLY A 86 1.06 11.09 11.92
CA GLY A 86 1.10 10.75 13.34
C GLY A 86 0.61 9.33 13.65
N VAL A 87 0.99 8.88 14.84
CA VAL A 87 0.80 7.48 15.30
C VAL A 87 -0.67 7.05 15.28
N ASP A 88 -1.57 7.91 15.73
CA ASP A 88 -2.99 7.54 15.88
C ASP A 88 -3.69 7.34 14.54
N GLU A 89 -3.43 8.22 13.58
CA GLU A 89 -4.00 8.09 12.23
C GLU A 89 -3.43 6.87 11.51
N ILE A 90 -2.14 6.62 11.65
CA ILE A 90 -1.46 5.45 11.11
C ILE A 90 -2.09 4.16 11.65
N ARG A 91 -2.24 4.01 12.96
CA ARG A 91 -2.86 2.84 13.57
C ARG A 91 -4.30 2.62 13.06
N LYS A 92 -5.06 3.71 12.94
CA LYS A 92 -6.42 3.66 12.40
C LYS A 92 -6.45 3.21 10.95
N LEU A 93 -5.50 3.70 10.13
CA LEU A 93 -5.41 3.33 8.72
C LEU A 93 -4.99 1.86 8.55
N VAL A 94 -4.02 1.38 9.31
CA VAL A 94 -3.63 -0.06 9.32
C VAL A 94 -4.82 -0.95 9.62
N ARG A 95 -5.62 -0.63 10.65
CA ARG A 95 -6.85 -1.37 10.99
C ARG A 95 -7.88 -1.32 9.86
N PHE A 96 -8.00 -0.17 9.20
CA PHE A 96 -8.90 0.00 8.06
C PHE A 96 -8.50 -0.92 6.89
N GLU A 97 -7.22 -0.98 6.54
CA GLU A 97 -6.72 -1.85 5.48
C GLU A 97 -6.92 -3.33 5.80
N ILE A 98 -6.59 -3.74 7.01
CA ILE A 98 -6.81 -5.14 7.48
C ILE A 98 -8.29 -5.50 7.45
N LYS A 99 -9.18 -4.63 7.93
CA LYS A 99 -10.64 -4.81 7.86
C LYS A 99 -11.11 -5.05 6.42
N ASN A 100 -10.48 -4.39 5.46
CA ASN A 100 -10.86 -4.47 4.05
C ASN A 100 -10.12 -5.57 3.28
N GLY A 101 -9.36 -6.43 3.97
CA GLY A 101 -8.83 -7.65 3.41
C GLY A 101 -7.35 -7.62 3.02
N ALA A 102 -6.58 -6.67 3.54
CA ALA A 102 -5.12 -6.66 3.35
C ALA A 102 -4.46 -7.91 3.95
N ASP A 103 -3.58 -8.55 3.18
CA ASP A 103 -2.74 -9.65 3.62
C ASP A 103 -1.44 -9.16 4.25
N LEU A 104 -0.99 -7.99 3.85
CA LEU A 104 0.16 -7.26 4.36
C LEU A 104 -0.12 -5.76 4.29
N ILE A 105 0.69 -4.97 4.98
CA ILE A 105 0.64 -3.52 4.93
C ILE A 105 1.77 -3.00 4.04
N LYS A 106 1.50 -1.98 3.22
CA LYS A 106 2.52 -1.27 2.44
C LYS A 106 2.64 0.16 2.93
N MET A 107 3.87 0.57 3.25
CA MET A 107 4.19 1.96 3.59
C MET A 107 5.21 2.58 2.62
N LEU A 108 5.19 3.88 2.50
CA LEU A 108 6.10 4.69 1.71
C LEU A 108 7.03 5.45 2.67
N ALA A 109 8.14 4.80 3.07
CA ALA A 109 9.05 5.32 4.08
C ALA A 109 9.90 6.50 3.60
N SER A 110 9.98 6.72 2.29
CA SER A 110 10.74 7.80 1.69
C SER A 110 10.04 8.37 0.46
N ALA A 111 10.51 9.53 0.01
CA ALA A 111 10.26 10.04 -1.32
C ALA A 111 10.70 9.03 -2.40
N GLY A 112 10.15 9.14 -3.59
CA GLY A 112 10.40 8.26 -4.72
C GLY A 112 10.81 9.02 -5.98
N VAL A 113 11.29 8.30 -6.98
CA VAL A 113 11.78 8.88 -8.25
C VAL A 113 10.64 9.50 -9.09
N LEU A 114 9.42 9.03 -8.89
CA LEU A 114 8.24 9.49 -9.65
C LEU A 114 7.35 10.46 -8.86
N SER A 115 7.78 10.89 -7.70
CA SER A 115 7.08 11.89 -6.89
C SER A 115 7.64 13.30 -7.15
N GLU A 116 6.86 14.30 -6.77
CA GLU A 116 7.20 15.71 -7.02
C GLU A 116 8.19 16.29 -6.00
N GLU A 117 8.57 15.53 -4.97
CA GLU A 117 9.51 15.99 -3.94
C GLU A 117 10.93 16.13 -4.52
N GLU A 118 11.60 17.20 -4.13
CA GLU A 118 12.95 17.54 -4.60
C GLU A 118 14.01 16.52 -4.18
N SER A 119 13.81 15.80 -3.09
CA SER A 119 14.79 14.89 -2.51
C SER A 119 14.32 13.44 -2.55
N VAL A 120 14.70 12.72 -3.59
CA VAL A 120 14.50 11.27 -3.67
C VAL A 120 15.20 10.58 -2.51
N GLY A 121 14.44 9.82 -1.72
CA GLY A 121 14.99 9.08 -0.59
C GLY A 121 14.96 9.82 0.75
N ALA A 122 14.46 11.06 0.81
CA ALA A 122 14.21 11.72 2.09
C ALA A 122 13.18 10.92 2.90
N PRO A 123 13.43 10.66 4.21
CA PRO A 123 12.45 10.01 5.07
C PRO A 123 11.18 10.84 5.16
N GLN A 124 10.03 10.19 5.03
CA GLN A 124 8.71 10.86 5.08
C GLN A 124 7.93 10.51 6.35
N PHE A 125 8.49 9.63 7.18
CA PHE A 125 7.96 9.28 8.50
C PHE A 125 9.05 9.34 9.55
N SER A 126 8.69 9.71 10.76
CA SER A 126 9.52 9.55 11.93
C SER A 126 9.75 8.06 12.25
N GLN A 127 10.70 7.76 13.13
CA GLN A 127 10.89 6.37 13.60
C GLN A 127 9.66 5.87 14.38
N GLU A 128 9.03 6.74 15.15
CA GLU A 128 7.86 6.44 15.96
C GLU A 128 6.65 6.06 15.08
N GLU A 129 6.43 6.79 14.00
CA GLU A 129 5.38 6.49 13.03
C GLU A 129 5.61 5.15 12.32
N MET A 130 6.86 4.88 11.90
CA MET A 130 7.20 3.59 11.29
C MET A 130 7.02 2.42 12.26
N ASN A 131 7.42 2.60 13.52
CA ASN A 131 7.19 1.61 14.58
C ASN A 131 5.68 1.35 14.75
N ALA A 132 4.85 2.40 14.73
CA ALA A 132 3.40 2.26 14.86
C ALA A 132 2.77 1.43 13.73
N VAL A 133 3.24 1.56 12.49
CA VAL A 133 2.80 0.72 11.37
C VAL A 133 3.10 -0.74 11.67
N VAL A 134 4.34 -1.04 12.06
CA VAL A 134 4.81 -2.42 12.27
C VAL A 134 4.16 -3.06 13.50
N GLU A 135 4.09 -2.34 14.62
CA GLU A 135 3.44 -2.81 15.84
C GLU A 135 1.97 -3.14 15.60
N GLU A 136 1.23 -2.22 14.98
CA GLU A 136 -0.18 -2.42 14.70
C GLU A 136 -0.40 -3.60 13.75
N ALA A 137 0.36 -3.69 12.65
CA ALA A 137 0.28 -4.81 11.71
C ALA A 137 0.59 -6.14 12.40
N SER A 138 1.61 -6.17 13.27
CA SER A 138 2.05 -7.36 13.99
C SER A 138 1.00 -7.91 14.94
N MET A 139 0.20 -7.05 15.60
CA MET A 139 -0.93 -7.48 16.44
C MET A 139 -1.97 -8.31 15.65
N TRP A 140 -2.03 -8.11 14.35
CA TRP A 140 -2.92 -8.85 13.44
C TRP A 140 -2.19 -9.96 12.66
N GLY A 141 -0.93 -10.27 13.01
CA GLY A 141 -0.12 -11.24 12.32
C GLY A 141 0.24 -10.85 10.89
N LYS A 142 0.23 -9.55 10.56
CA LYS A 142 0.56 -9.04 9.23
C LYS A 142 1.99 -8.53 9.17
N LYS A 143 2.60 -8.64 7.99
CA LYS A 143 3.93 -8.08 7.71
C LYS A 143 3.80 -6.72 7.05
N VAL A 144 4.85 -5.92 7.16
CA VAL A 144 4.96 -4.62 6.49
C VAL A 144 5.98 -4.70 5.37
N ALA A 145 5.64 -4.13 4.22
CA ALA A 145 6.56 -3.89 3.11
C ALA A 145 6.79 -2.38 2.99
N ALA A 146 8.04 -1.95 3.00
CA ALA A 146 8.39 -0.53 2.90
C ALA A 146 8.99 -0.20 1.53
N HIS A 147 8.51 0.88 0.90
CA HIS A 147 9.25 1.61 -0.10
C HIS A 147 10.27 2.46 0.63
N ALA A 148 11.54 2.31 0.34
CA ALA A 148 12.60 3.08 0.97
C ALA A 148 13.77 3.25 -0.01
N HIS A 149 14.00 4.49 -0.42
CA HIS A 149 15.23 4.93 -1.07
C HIS A 149 16.13 5.60 -0.05
N GLY A 150 17.17 6.09 -0.14
CA GLY A 150 18.00 6.80 0.82
C GLY A 150 18.36 6.04 2.11
N ALA A 151 19.59 6.15 2.53
CA ALA A 151 20.14 5.36 3.62
C ALA A 151 19.37 5.53 4.95
N GLU A 152 18.91 6.74 5.25
CA GLU A 152 18.23 7.01 6.52
C GLU A 152 16.82 6.38 6.55
N ALA A 153 16.06 6.47 5.46
CA ALA A 153 14.75 5.85 5.35
C ALA A 153 14.85 4.31 5.45
N ILE A 154 15.84 3.72 4.78
CA ILE A 154 16.11 2.28 4.86
C ILE A 154 16.45 1.87 6.29
N LYS A 155 17.33 2.61 6.98
CA LYS A 155 17.69 2.31 8.37
C LYS A 155 16.50 2.39 9.32
N ARG A 156 15.63 3.40 9.16
CA ARG A 156 14.41 3.54 9.97
C ARG A 156 13.43 2.39 9.72
N ALA A 157 13.22 2.03 8.45
CA ALA A 157 12.34 0.91 8.10
C ALA A 157 12.86 -0.45 8.63
N ILE A 158 14.19 -0.65 8.69
CA ILE A 158 14.78 -1.87 9.25
C ILE A 158 14.69 -1.90 10.78
N ARG A 159 14.75 -0.75 11.45
CA ARG A 159 14.65 -0.67 12.91
C ARG A 159 13.22 -0.85 13.42
N ALA A 160 12.24 -0.49 12.62
CA ALA A 160 10.83 -0.69 12.94
C ALA A 160 10.44 -2.17 12.81
#